data_79df4dfffdf3b07a51bc869662ef165a
#
_entry.id   79df4dfffdf3b07a51bc869662ef165a
#
_cell.length_a   1.000
_cell.length_b   1.000
_cell.length_c   1.000
_cell.angle_alpha   90.00
_cell.angle_beta   90.00
_cell.angle_gamma   90.00
#
_symmetry.space_group_name_H-M   'P 1'
#
loop_
_entity.id
_entity.type
_entity.pdbx_description
1 polymer ?
#
loop_
_entity_poly.entity_id
_entity_poly.type
_entity_poly.pdbx_seq_one_letter_code
_entity_poly.pdbx_strand_id
1 'polypeptide(L)'
;MRIAGVTLPDDKQLAYALPLIFGIGPTRALTILKEAGVEPTRKGSDLSADEEQKIRTLSEAYTIEGELRREESQNVKRLKDIRSARGIRHERRLPVRAQRTKTNSRTVRGNTRKTMGSGRRTLEKT
;
A
#
# COMPACT_ATOMS: atom_id res chain seq x y z
N MET A 1 0.62 -7.71 17.55
CA MET A 1 -0.75 -7.25 17.20
C MET A 1 -1.15 -7.71 15.79
N ARG A 2 -2.42 -8.15 15.55
CA ARG A 2 -2.90 -8.58 14.22
C ARG A 2 -4.22 -7.88 13.88
N ILE A 3 -4.29 -7.19 12.72
CA ILE A 3 -5.47 -6.45 12.24
C ILE A 3 -5.77 -6.88 10.79
N ALA A 4 -7.03 -7.16 10.48
CA ALA A 4 -7.51 -7.57 9.15
C ALA A 4 -6.64 -8.66 8.47
N GLY A 5 -6.13 -9.61 9.26
CA GLY A 5 -5.27 -10.69 8.78
C GLY A 5 -3.79 -10.33 8.64
N VAL A 6 -3.40 -9.06 8.77
CA VAL A 6 -2.00 -8.60 8.70
C VAL A 6 -1.37 -8.61 10.09
N THR A 7 -0.23 -9.26 10.24
CA THR A 7 0.57 -9.23 11.47
C THR A 7 1.47 -8.00 11.44
N LEU A 8 1.26 -7.10 12.38
CA LEU A 8 2.07 -5.90 12.53
C LEU A 8 3.30 -6.21 13.38
N PRO A 9 4.49 -5.67 13.03
CA PRO A 9 5.70 -5.84 13.83
C PRO A 9 5.59 -5.07 15.14
N ASP A 10 5.88 -5.74 16.25
CA ASP A 10 5.74 -5.19 17.60
C ASP A 10 6.91 -4.27 17.99
N ASP A 11 8.02 -4.35 17.29
CA ASP A 11 9.23 -3.53 17.48
C ASP A 11 9.13 -2.13 16.85
N LYS A 12 8.20 -1.93 15.92
CA LYS A 12 8.00 -0.65 15.24
C LYS A 12 7.02 0.26 15.96
N GLN A 13 7.24 1.56 15.82
CA GLN A 13 6.27 2.57 16.27
C GLN A 13 4.95 2.41 15.52
N LEU A 14 3.83 2.60 16.19
CA LEU A 14 2.49 2.40 15.65
C LEU A 14 2.19 3.28 14.43
N ALA A 15 2.71 4.51 14.41
CA ALA A 15 2.60 5.40 13.26
C ALA A 15 3.18 4.82 11.96
N TYR A 16 4.17 3.92 12.07
CA TYR A 16 4.82 3.25 10.92
C TYR A 16 4.39 1.78 10.77
N ALA A 17 3.83 1.18 11.80
CA ALA A 17 3.31 -0.18 11.74
C ALA A 17 1.94 -0.23 11.06
N LEU A 18 1.00 0.66 11.42
CA LEU A 18 -0.34 0.72 10.83
C LEU A 18 -0.35 0.91 9.30
N PRO A 19 0.52 1.74 8.68
CA PRO A 19 0.59 1.86 7.22
C PRO A 19 1.01 0.59 6.46
N LEU A 20 1.39 -0.48 7.14
CA LEU A 20 1.61 -1.79 6.50
C LEU A 20 0.28 -2.44 6.06
N ILE A 21 -0.84 -2.01 6.63
CA ILE A 21 -2.18 -2.45 6.24
C ILE A 21 -2.56 -1.73 4.95
N PHE A 22 -2.91 -2.49 3.93
CA PHE A 22 -3.35 -1.92 2.66
C PHE A 22 -4.64 -1.13 2.83
N GLY A 23 -4.61 0.15 2.49
CA GLY A 23 -5.71 1.10 2.69
C GLY A 23 -5.50 2.07 3.86
N ILE A 24 -4.53 1.82 4.74
CA ILE A 24 -4.16 2.74 5.81
C ILE A 24 -2.83 3.40 5.43
N GLY A 25 -2.88 4.67 5.12
CA GLY A 25 -1.70 5.51 4.92
C GLY A 25 -1.26 6.21 6.21
N PRO A 26 -0.15 6.97 6.18
CA PRO A 26 0.35 7.65 7.38
C PRO A 26 -0.66 8.62 7.99
N THR A 27 -1.42 9.35 7.18
CA THR A 27 -2.45 10.28 7.67
C THR A 27 -3.58 9.54 8.40
N ARG A 28 -4.12 8.45 7.82
CA ARG A 28 -5.15 7.63 8.48
C ARG A 28 -4.63 6.97 9.75
N ALA A 29 -3.38 6.49 9.75
CA ALA A 29 -2.75 5.93 10.93
C ALA A 29 -2.73 6.92 12.10
N LEU A 30 -2.32 8.16 11.84
CA LEU A 30 -2.32 9.21 12.87
C LEU A 30 -3.75 9.55 13.36
N THR A 31 -4.73 9.58 12.47
CA THR A 31 -6.14 9.81 12.85
C THR A 31 -6.65 8.69 13.77
N ILE A 32 -6.44 7.43 13.39
CA ILE A 32 -6.83 6.25 14.18
C ILE A 32 -6.18 6.29 15.57
N LEU A 33 -4.87 6.56 15.65
CA LEU A 33 -4.15 6.63 16.92
C LEU A 33 -4.65 7.78 17.81
N LYS A 34 -4.95 8.94 17.22
CA LYS A 34 -5.53 10.07 17.92
C LYS A 34 -6.92 9.75 18.50
N GLU A 35 -7.78 9.10 17.72
CA GLU A 35 -9.12 8.68 18.15
C GLU A 35 -9.07 7.57 19.21
N ALA A 36 -8.08 6.66 19.11
CA ALA A 36 -7.84 5.64 20.12
C ALA A 36 -7.23 6.19 21.42
N GLY A 37 -6.72 7.44 21.41
CA GLY A 37 -6.03 8.05 22.55
C GLY A 37 -4.63 7.47 22.80
N VAL A 38 -3.99 6.93 21.75
CA VAL A 38 -2.68 6.28 21.83
C VAL A 38 -1.61 7.16 21.16
N GLU A 39 -0.47 7.32 21.83
CA GLU A 39 0.64 8.10 21.30
C GLU A 39 1.27 7.41 20.07
N PRO A 40 1.50 8.14 18.96
CA PRO A 40 2.02 7.56 17.71
C PRO A 40 3.41 6.95 17.81
N THR A 41 4.21 7.41 18.78
CA THR A 41 5.59 6.96 19.02
C THR A 41 5.68 5.63 19.76
N ARG A 42 4.60 5.20 20.43
CA ARG A 42 4.56 3.92 21.16
C ARG A 42 4.71 2.73 20.20
N LYS A 43 5.28 1.66 20.73
CA LYS A 43 5.45 0.39 20.01
C LYS A 43 4.25 -0.52 20.21
N GLY A 44 4.08 -1.48 19.31
CA GLY A 44 3.04 -2.50 19.42
C GLY A 44 3.16 -3.36 20.68
N SER A 45 4.39 -3.58 21.17
CA SER A 45 4.68 -4.31 22.43
C SER A 45 4.14 -3.64 23.70
N ASP A 46 3.96 -2.32 23.66
CA ASP A 46 3.65 -1.50 24.85
C ASP A 46 2.15 -1.19 24.98
N LEU A 47 1.33 -1.81 24.11
CA LEU A 47 -0.12 -1.62 24.09
C LEU A 47 -0.82 -2.50 25.14
N SER A 48 -1.85 -1.95 25.76
CA SER A 48 -2.83 -2.75 26.51
C SER A 48 -3.81 -3.46 25.58
N ALA A 49 -4.44 -4.54 26.05
CA ALA A 49 -5.44 -5.26 25.26
C ALA A 49 -6.63 -4.38 24.84
N ASP A 50 -7.05 -3.46 25.71
CA ASP A 50 -8.14 -2.52 25.43
C ASP A 50 -7.77 -1.50 24.34
N GLU A 51 -6.53 -0.99 24.36
CA GLU A 51 -6.03 -0.08 23.33
C GLU A 51 -5.89 -0.81 21.99
N GLU A 52 -5.39 -2.04 21.98
CA GLU A 52 -5.32 -2.86 20.78
C GLU A 52 -6.70 -3.09 20.16
N GLN A 53 -7.69 -3.39 21.00
CA GLN A 53 -9.07 -3.61 20.52
C GLN A 53 -9.67 -2.32 19.94
N LYS A 54 -9.45 -1.16 20.55
CA LYS A 54 -9.88 0.14 20.01
C LYS A 54 -9.26 0.43 18.64
N ILE A 55 -7.94 0.26 18.52
CA ILE A 55 -7.23 0.46 17.24
C ILE A 55 -7.77 -0.49 16.18
N ARG A 56 -8.04 -1.75 16.53
CA ARG A 56 -8.64 -2.74 15.62
C ARG A 56 -10.01 -2.28 15.12
N THR A 57 -10.91 -1.94 16.01
CA THR A 57 -12.27 -1.48 15.67
C THR A 57 -12.25 -0.24 14.78
N LEU A 58 -11.42 0.75 15.11
CA LEU A 58 -11.28 1.98 14.33
C LEU A 58 -10.65 1.70 12.94
N SER A 59 -9.72 0.75 12.85
CA SER A 59 -9.10 0.36 11.59
C SER A 59 -10.07 -0.39 10.68
N GLU A 60 -10.90 -1.28 11.24
CA GLU A 60 -11.91 -2.07 10.53
C GLU A 60 -13.11 -1.23 10.07
N ALA A 61 -13.29 -0.01 10.60
CA ALA A 61 -14.28 0.94 10.08
C ALA A 61 -13.95 1.46 8.66
N TYR A 62 -12.70 1.32 8.23
CA TYR A 62 -12.27 1.65 6.87
C TYR A 62 -12.29 0.42 5.97
N THR A 63 -12.58 0.61 4.69
CA THR A 63 -12.37 -0.43 3.68
C THR A 63 -10.88 -0.69 3.55
N ILE A 64 -10.42 -1.86 3.98
CA ILE A 64 -9.00 -2.22 4.04
C ILE A 64 -8.75 -3.61 3.44
N GLU A 65 -7.49 -3.90 3.16
CA GLU A 65 -6.96 -5.20 2.72
C GLU A 65 -7.81 -5.88 1.63
N GLY A 66 -8.43 -7.00 1.93
CA GLY A 66 -9.13 -7.84 0.96
C GLY A 66 -10.32 -7.16 0.30
N GLU A 67 -11.08 -6.37 1.05
CA GLU A 67 -12.23 -5.61 0.53
C GLU A 67 -11.78 -4.52 -0.44
N LEU A 68 -10.77 -3.73 -0.06
CA LEU A 68 -10.22 -2.68 -0.90
C LEU A 68 -9.62 -3.24 -2.19
N ARG A 69 -8.85 -4.33 -2.10
CA ARG A 69 -8.29 -5.01 -3.28
C ARG A 69 -9.37 -5.52 -4.23
N ARG A 70 -10.46 -6.04 -3.68
CA ARG A 70 -11.63 -6.48 -4.45
C ARG A 70 -12.30 -5.31 -5.14
N GLU A 71 -12.52 -4.22 -4.42
CA GLU A 71 -13.10 -3.00 -4.97
C GLU A 71 -12.25 -2.42 -6.11
N GLU A 72 -10.94 -2.28 -5.92
CA GLU A 72 -10.02 -1.82 -6.98
C GLU A 72 -10.06 -2.73 -8.21
N SER A 73 -10.03 -4.05 -7.99
CA SER A 73 -10.09 -5.03 -9.08
C SER A 73 -11.41 -4.95 -9.84
N GLN A 74 -12.53 -4.81 -9.13
CA GLN A 74 -13.86 -4.65 -9.73
C GLN A 74 -13.98 -3.35 -10.52
N ASN A 75 -13.43 -2.25 -10.00
CA ASN A 75 -13.42 -0.96 -10.69
C ASN A 75 -12.63 -1.03 -12.00
N VAL A 76 -11.45 -1.68 -12.00
CA VAL A 76 -10.66 -1.88 -13.22
C VAL A 76 -11.38 -2.83 -14.19
N LYS A 77 -11.97 -3.93 -13.68
CA LYS A 77 -12.75 -4.87 -14.49
C LYS A 77 -13.92 -4.16 -15.18
N ARG A 78 -14.70 -3.38 -14.45
CA ARG A 78 -15.81 -2.59 -15.00
C ARG A 78 -15.37 -1.70 -16.17
N LEU A 79 -14.23 -0.99 -16.02
CA LEU A 79 -13.69 -0.16 -17.10
C LEU A 79 -13.32 -0.96 -18.35
N LYS A 80 -12.84 -2.19 -18.19
CA LYS A 80 -12.52 -3.10 -19.29
C LYS A 80 -13.81 -3.61 -19.97
N ASP A 81 -14.79 -4.03 -19.18
CA ASP A 81 -16.04 -4.60 -19.66
C ASP A 81 -16.85 -3.60 -20.51
N ILE A 82 -16.89 -2.33 -20.09
CA ILE A 82 -17.51 -1.23 -20.88
C ILE A 82 -16.63 -0.75 -22.04
N ARG A 83 -15.44 -1.35 -22.26
CA ARG A 83 -14.48 -0.98 -23.31
C ARG A 83 -14.13 0.50 -23.36
N SER A 84 -14.07 1.15 -22.20
CA SER A 84 -13.65 2.55 -22.12
C SER A 84 -12.20 2.74 -22.58
N ALA A 85 -11.82 3.95 -23.00
CA ALA A 85 -10.44 4.25 -23.38
C ALA A 85 -9.44 3.89 -22.26
N ARG A 86 -9.79 4.12 -20.99
CA ARG A 86 -9.00 3.70 -19.84
C ARG A 86 -8.96 2.17 -19.68
N GLY A 87 -10.07 1.48 -19.89
CA GLY A 87 -10.17 0.02 -19.81
C GLY A 87 -9.27 -0.68 -20.83
N ILE A 88 -9.29 -0.21 -22.09
CA ILE A 88 -8.42 -0.72 -23.16
C ILE A 88 -6.93 -0.52 -22.79
N ARG A 89 -6.59 0.61 -22.18
CA ARG A 89 -5.21 0.86 -21.75
C ARG A 89 -4.80 -0.05 -20.58
N HIS A 90 -5.69 -0.31 -19.63
CA HIS A 90 -5.45 -1.29 -18.56
C HIS A 90 -5.26 -2.71 -19.11
N GLU A 91 -6.06 -3.12 -20.09
CA GLU A 91 -5.95 -4.42 -20.75
C GLU A 91 -4.58 -4.60 -21.44
N ARG A 92 -4.15 -3.56 -22.16
CA ARG A 92 -2.86 -3.53 -22.87
C ARG A 92 -1.64 -3.23 -21.98
N ARG A 93 -1.83 -3.06 -20.67
CA ARG A 93 -0.77 -2.66 -19.71
C ARG A 93 -0.04 -1.39 -20.15
N LEU A 94 -0.80 -0.38 -20.58
CA LEU A 94 -0.28 0.92 -20.97
C LEU A 94 -0.62 1.99 -19.92
N PRO A 95 0.15 3.08 -19.83
CA PRO A 95 -0.18 4.20 -18.96
C PRO A 95 -1.57 4.75 -19.25
N VAL A 96 -2.38 4.99 -18.21
CA VAL A 96 -3.80 5.32 -18.33
C VAL A 96 -4.07 6.83 -18.32
N ARG A 97 -3.10 7.63 -17.83
CA ARG A 97 -3.23 9.08 -17.62
C ARG A 97 -2.57 9.91 -18.73
N ALA A 98 -2.74 9.52 -20.01
CA ALA A 98 -2.21 10.22 -21.17
C ALA A 98 -0.68 10.44 -21.16
N GLN A 99 0.06 9.63 -20.45
CA GLN A 99 1.51 9.69 -20.40
C GLN A 99 2.13 9.25 -21.73
N ARG A 100 3.26 9.87 -22.08
CA ARG A 100 4.01 9.52 -23.29
C ARG A 100 4.52 8.07 -23.22
N THR A 101 4.33 7.29 -24.29
CA THR A 101 4.70 5.87 -24.35
C THR A 101 5.97 5.62 -25.16
N LYS A 102 6.47 6.61 -25.91
CA LYS A 102 7.69 6.49 -26.73
C LYS A 102 8.95 6.32 -25.88
N THR A 103 8.98 6.91 -24.68
CA THR A 103 10.12 6.90 -23.76
C THR A 103 9.65 6.56 -22.35
N ASN A 104 10.50 5.87 -21.57
CA ASN A 104 10.35 5.64 -20.12
C ASN A 104 9.03 4.96 -19.64
N SER A 105 8.28 4.29 -20.52
CA SER A 105 7.07 3.56 -20.12
C SER A 105 7.34 2.14 -19.57
N ARG A 106 8.54 1.89 -19.06
CA ARG A 106 9.02 0.55 -18.65
C ARG A 106 8.32 0.02 -17.39
N THR A 107 8.08 0.90 -16.43
CA THR A 107 7.50 0.53 -15.13
C THR A 107 6.12 -0.12 -15.26
N VAL A 108 5.23 0.45 -16.07
CA VAL A 108 3.88 -0.08 -16.30
C VAL A 108 3.91 -1.43 -17.03
N ARG A 109 4.93 -1.66 -17.85
CA ARG A 109 5.15 -2.94 -18.57
C ARG A 109 5.81 -4.02 -17.72
N GLY A 110 6.22 -3.70 -16.49
CA GLY A 110 6.92 -4.63 -15.60
C GLY A 110 8.36 -4.96 -16.03
N ASN A 111 8.95 -4.16 -16.93
CA ASN A 111 10.31 -4.38 -17.38
C ASN A 111 11.33 -3.97 -16.31
N THR A 112 12.04 -4.94 -15.76
CA THR A 112 13.18 -4.69 -14.88
C THR A 112 14.42 -4.32 -15.67
N ARG A 113 15.18 -3.35 -15.17
CA ARG A 113 16.45 -2.93 -15.79
C ARG A 113 17.50 -4.02 -15.58
N LYS A 114 17.95 -4.66 -16.66
CA LYS A 114 19.10 -5.58 -16.65
C LYS A 114 20.34 -4.81 -17.09
N THR A 115 21.04 -4.19 -16.14
CA THR A 115 22.35 -3.56 -16.39
C THR A 115 23.41 -4.27 -15.58
N MET A 116 24.62 -4.33 -16.11
CA MET A 116 25.80 -4.72 -15.32
C MET A 116 25.97 -3.68 -14.21
N GLY A 117 25.69 -4.08 -12.99
CA GLY A 117 25.66 -3.23 -11.82
C GLY A 117 24.25 -2.72 -11.48
N SER A 118 23.74 -3.16 -10.33
CA SER A 118 22.40 -2.77 -9.80
C SER A 118 22.36 -1.37 -9.17
N GLY A 119 23.42 -0.56 -9.32
CA GLY A 119 23.60 0.69 -8.57
C GLY A 119 23.98 0.49 -7.09
N ARG A 120 23.97 -0.75 -6.58
CA ARG A 120 24.36 -1.10 -5.19
C ARG A 120 25.84 -1.50 -5.04
N ARG A 121 26.53 -1.81 -6.13
CA ARG A 121 27.97 -2.08 -6.14
C ARG A 121 28.66 -1.10 -7.06
N THR A 122 29.54 -0.27 -6.52
CA THR A 122 30.59 0.42 -7.25
C THR A 122 31.54 -0.66 -7.79
N LEU A 123 31.71 -0.71 -9.12
CA LEU A 123 32.77 -1.51 -9.73
C LEU A 123 34.09 -0.90 -9.28
N GLU A 124 34.86 -1.61 -8.48
CA GLU A 124 36.26 -1.28 -8.26
C GLU A 124 37.01 -1.44 -9.59
N LYS A 125 37.66 -0.34 -10.04
CA LYS A 125 38.60 -0.41 -11.15
C LYS A 125 39.80 -1.22 -10.69
N THR A 126 39.96 -2.40 -11.25
CA THR A 126 41.27 -3.10 -11.31
C THR A 126 42.25 -2.32 -12.17
#